data_f4344ccafa7063d457e7d8565fd5ee58
#
_entry.id   f4344ccafa7063d457e7d8565fd5ee58
#
_cell.length_a   1.000
_cell.length_b   1.000
_cell.length_c   1.000
_cell.angle_alpha   90.00
_cell.angle_beta   90.00
_cell.angle_gamma   90.00
#
_symmetry.space_group_name_H-M   'P 1'
#
loop_
_entity.id
_entity.type
_entity.pdbx_description
1 polymer ?
#
loop_
_entity_poly.entity_id
_entity_poly.type
_entity_poly.pdbx_seq_one_letter_code
_entity_poly.pdbx_strand_id
1 'polypeptide(L)'
;MGKIFDALKRMGVNYVFDTVFSADLTIMEESTEFIKRFTSGELKERPMFTSCCPGWVRFVKTQFPYMVNYLSTAKSPQQMFGAVMKTYFAEKLGVSPDQIFTLSIMPCVAKKGEREMDLFYGEYAGHDVDAVLTTRELVKMIRSAHIRPDTLVEIPGDSPMHAGTGAGVIFGATGGVMEAALRTAYFTLKGENPPADAFKAVRSGGFQENAGVQEAEFAIGDIKLRTAAVSGLGNTRRLLQQIERGEVHYDFVEVMACPGGCVGGGGQPIHDGEELAFARGRKLYALDAKADIRYSHENPDIREIYSDFFGKPMSHKAHMLLHTEHWKNN
;
A
#
# COMPACT_ATOMS: atom_id res chain seq x y z
N MET A 1 -1.82 17.64 -6.74
CA MET A 1 -1.00 17.17 -5.60
C MET A 1 -0.10 18.30 -5.09
N GLY A 2 0.62 18.98 -5.94
CA GLY A 2 1.59 20.03 -5.57
C GLY A 2 1.05 21.17 -4.73
N LYS A 3 -0.22 21.56 -4.87
CA LYS A 3 -0.85 22.53 -3.95
C LYS A 3 -0.89 22.06 -2.51
N ILE A 4 -1.04 20.76 -2.26
CA ILE A 4 -0.96 20.21 -0.91
C ILE A 4 0.47 20.30 -0.40
N PHE A 5 1.46 20.04 -1.26
CA PHE A 5 2.88 20.18 -0.94
C PHE A 5 3.22 21.61 -0.56
N ASP A 6 2.76 22.61 -1.34
CA ASP A 6 2.94 24.02 -1.02
C ASP A 6 2.30 24.39 0.33
N ALA A 7 1.09 23.89 0.63
CA ALA A 7 0.46 24.13 1.91
C ALA A 7 1.29 23.55 3.09
N LEU A 8 1.82 22.35 2.94
CA LEU A 8 2.68 21.72 3.95
C LEU A 8 3.99 22.49 4.15
N LYS A 9 4.63 22.93 3.06
CA LYS A 9 5.84 23.77 3.12
C LYS A 9 5.57 25.10 3.86
N ARG A 10 4.44 25.74 3.58
CA ARG A 10 4.03 26.98 4.28
C ARG A 10 3.73 26.76 5.77
N MET A 11 3.37 25.55 6.17
CA MET A 11 3.20 25.16 7.58
C MET A 11 4.52 24.77 8.27
N GLY A 12 5.66 24.87 7.58
CA GLY A 12 6.99 24.61 8.14
C GLY A 12 7.47 23.17 8.00
N VAL A 13 6.85 22.33 7.17
CA VAL A 13 7.32 20.99 6.88
C VAL A 13 8.60 21.07 6.02
N ASN A 14 9.69 20.47 6.49
CA ASN A 14 11.00 20.55 5.83
C ASN A 14 11.02 19.78 4.50
N TYR A 15 10.48 18.56 4.50
CA TYR A 15 10.43 17.68 3.33
C TYR A 15 9.04 17.11 3.14
N VAL A 16 8.57 17.06 1.90
CA VAL A 16 7.24 16.54 1.54
C VAL A 16 7.39 15.53 0.41
N PHE A 17 6.95 14.31 0.66
CA PHE A 17 7.03 13.20 -0.28
C PHE A 17 5.64 12.60 -0.57
N ASP A 18 5.50 11.92 -1.71
CA ASP A 18 4.30 11.15 -2.02
C ASP A 18 4.48 9.69 -1.58
N THR A 19 3.51 9.17 -0.84
CA THR A 19 3.47 7.76 -0.40
C THR A 19 3.42 6.78 -1.58
N VAL A 20 3.16 7.24 -2.80
CA VAL A 20 3.22 6.42 -4.02
C VAL A 20 4.59 5.77 -4.20
N PHE A 21 5.69 6.44 -3.84
CA PHE A 21 7.03 5.83 -3.82
C PHE A 21 7.07 4.56 -2.95
N SER A 22 6.58 4.65 -1.72
CA SER A 22 6.60 3.48 -0.82
C SER A 22 5.54 2.44 -1.15
N ALA A 23 4.49 2.79 -1.87
CA ALA A 23 3.59 1.81 -2.48
C ALA A 23 4.32 0.98 -3.53
N ASP A 24 5.14 1.61 -4.39
CA ASP A 24 6.00 0.89 -5.33
C ASP A 24 7.02 0.00 -4.61
N LEU A 25 7.62 0.49 -3.51
CA LEU A 25 8.54 -0.31 -2.69
C LEU A 25 7.84 -1.53 -2.08
N THR A 26 6.61 -1.36 -1.56
CA THR A 26 5.79 -2.46 -1.04
C THR A 26 5.52 -3.51 -2.11
N ILE A 27 5.20 -3.09 -3.34
CA ILE A 27 4.98 -4.02 -4.46
C ILE A 27 6.24 -4.83 -4.78
N MET A 28 7.43 -4.24 -4.75
CA MET A 28 8.67 -4.97 -4.99
C MET A 28 8.88 -6.09 -3.95
N GLU A 29 8.66 -5.79 -2.69
CA GLU A 29 8.81 -6.76 -1.60
C GLU A 29 7.68 -7.81 -1.62
N GLU A 30 6.41 -7.38 -1.68
CA GLU A 30 5.25 -8.26 -1.60
C GLU A 30 5.13 -9.19 -2.82
N SER A 31 5.40 -8.70 -4.03
CA SER A 31 5.40 -9.55 -5.22
C SER A 31 6.54 -10.58 -5.21
N THR A 32 7.70 -10.21 -4.68
CA THR A 32 8.85 -11.12 -4.54
C THR A 32 8.55 -12.19 -3.48
N GLU A 33 7.96 -11.80 -2.34
CA GLU A 33 7.49 -12.73 -1.32
C GLU A 33 6.44 -13.70 -1.89
N PHE A 34 5.45 -13.17 -2.62
CA PHE A 34 4.40 -13.98 -3.24
C PHE A 34 4.99 -15.05 -4.18
N ILE A 35 5.88 -14.65 -5.10
CA ILE A 35 6.53 -15.59 -6.02
C ILE A 35 7.29 -16.68 -5.25
N LYS A 36 8.04 -16.30 -4.22
CA LYS A 36 8.81 -17.24 -3.39
C LYS A 36 7.89 -18.25 -2.70
N ARG A 37 6.82 -17.79 -2.03
CA ARG A 37 5.85 -18.65 -1.33
C ARG A 37 5.05 -19.52 -2.29
N PHE A 38 4.68 -18.98 -3.46
CA PHE A 38 3.97 -19.72 -4.48
C PHE A 38 4.83 -20.85 -5.07
N THR A 39 6.08 -20.54 -5.47
CA THR A 39 6.98 -21.52 -6.10
C THR A 39 7.49 -22.58 -5.13
N SER A 40 7.59 -22.27 -3.84
CA SER A 40 7.92 -23.25 -2.79
C SER A 40 6.77 -24.21 -2.50
N GLY A 41 5.55 -23.91 -2.95
CA GLY A 41 4.36 -24.70 -2.67
C GLY A 41 3.73 -24.45 -1.31
N GLU A 42 4.15 -23.38 -0.60
CA GLU A 42 3.60 -22.98 0.70
C GLU A 42 2.12 -22.58 0.60
N LEU A 43 1.70 -22.06 -0.58
CA LEU A 43 0.33 -21.55 -0.81
C LEU A 43 -0.66 -22.63 -1.29
N LYS A 44 -0.30 -23.93 -1.23
CA LYS A 44 -1.20 -25.01 -1.70
C LYS A 44 -2.48 -25.16 -0.89
N GLU A 45 -2.41 -24.89 0.40
CA GLU A 45 -3.56 -25.04 1.30
C GLU A 45 -4.31 -23.75 1.52
N ARG A 46 -3.61 -22.63 1.53
CA ARG A 46 -4.15 -21.30 1.86
C ARG A 46 -3.47 -20.23 1.03
N PRO A 47 -4.19 -19.18 0.60
CA PRO A 47 -3.60 -18.09 -0.15
C PRO A 47 -2.68 -17.22 0.72
N MET A 48 -1.75 -16.50 0.09
CA MET A 48 -1.16 -15.32 0.70
C MET A 48 -2.18 -14.18 0.70
N PHE A 49 -2.30 -13.46 1.81
CA PHE A 49 -3.12 -12.26 1.93
C PHE A 49 -2.26 -11.01 1.96
N THR A 50 -2.69 -9.94 1.31
CA THR A 50 -2.07 -8.62 1.49
C THR A 50 -2.16 -8.17 2.96
N SER A 51 -1.21 -7.35 3.43
CA SER A 51 -1.14 -6.91 4.83
C SER A 51 -1.10 -5.38 5.01
N CYS A 52 -1.20 -4.62 3.93
CA CYS A 52 -1.09 -3.16 3.97
C CYS A 52 -2.30 -2.44 4.61
N CYS A 53 -3.44 -3.13 4.82
CA CYS A 53 -4.64 -2.57 5.44
C CYS A 53 -4.73 -2.89 6.95
N PRO A 54 -4.46 -1.95 7.86
CA PRO A 54 -4.45 -2.23 9.31
C PRO A 54 -5.83 -2.59 9.88
N GLY A 55 -6.90 -2.13 9.26
CA GLY A 55 -8.25 -2.56 9.64
C GLY A 55 -8.48 -4.05 9.38
N TRP A 56 -7.97 -4.54 8.27
CA TRP A 56 -7.95 -5.96 7.92
C TRP A 56 -7.03 -6.76 8.85
N VAL A 57 -5.78 -6.32 9.03
CA VAL A 57 -4.81 -7.02 9.88
C VAL A 57 -5.36 -7.17 11.30
N ARG A 58 -5.97 -6.13 11.87
CA ARG A 58 -6.61 -6.21 13.18
C ARG A 58 -7.80 -7.17 13.18
N PHE A 59 -8.61 -7.15 12.13
CA PHE A 59 -9.75 -8.07 12.00
C PHE A 59 -9.30 -9.53 11.97
N VAL A 60 -8.31 -9.89 11.15
CA VAL A 60 -7.84 -11.27 11.06
C VAL A 60 -7.19 -11.72 12.35
N LYS A 61 -6.38 -10.90 13.00
CA LYS A 61 -5.78 -11.20 14.31
C LYS A 61 -6.82 -11.52 15.38
N THR A 62 -7.96 -10.81 15.38
CA THR A 62 -8.99 -10.97 16.41
C THR A 62 -10.04 -12.01 16.08
N GLN A 63 -10.39 -12.22 14.82
CA GLN A 63 -11.50 -13.06 14.41
C GLN A 63 -11.07 -14.40 13.78
N PHE A 64 -9.88 -14.43 13.17
CA PHE A 64 -9.32 -15.59 12.48
C PHE A 64 -7.82 -15.74 12.77
N PRO A 65 -7.38 -15.82 14.04
CA PRO A 65 -5.97 -15.76 14.43
C PRO A 65 -5.10 -16.83 13.76
N TYR A 66 -5.66 -17.98 13.42
CA TYR A 66 -4.97 -19.04 12.68
C TYR A 66 -4.66 -18.71 11.22
N MET A 67 -5.25 -17.64 10.66
CA MET A 67 -4.95 -17.14 9.32
C MET A 67 -3.81 -16.12 9.29
N VAL A 68 -3.33 -15.66 10.45
CA VAL A 68 -2.32 -14.59 10.52
C VAL A 68 -1.00 -14.97 9.83
N ASN A 69 -0.62 -16.23 9.86
CA ASN A 69 0.61 -16.72 9.22
C ASN A 69 0.57 -16.66 7.67
N TYR A 70 -0.61 -16.47 7.11
CA TYR A 70 -0.79 -16.34 5.65
C TYR A 70 -0.80 -14.88 5.17
N LEU A 71 -0.69 -13.92 6.08
CA LEU A 71 -0.47 -12.52 5.71
C LEU A 71 0.89 -12.36 5.03
N SER A 72 0.99 -11.44 4.10
CA SER A 72 2.29 -10.93 3.63
C SER A 72 3.06 -10.37 4.81
N THR A 73 4.37 -10.59 4.84
CA THR A 73 5.25 -10.01 5.85
C THR A 73 5.63 -8.57 5.53
N ALA A 74 5.39 -8.11 4.30
CA ALA A 74 5.68 -6.73 3.89
C ALA A 74 4.94 -5.72 4.77
N LYS A 75 5.66 -4.72 5.28
CA LYS A 75 5.06 -3.58 5.96
C LYS A 75 4.16 -2.79 4.99
N SER A 76 3.22 -2.05 5.52
CA SER A 76 2.41 -1.15 4.68
C SER A 76 3.26 -0.01 4.10
N PRO A 77 2.83 0.62 2.98
CA PRO A 77 3.54 1.77 2.43
C PRO A 77 3.85 2.87 3.44
N GLN A 78 2.94 3.12 4.39
CA GLN A 78 3.18 4.08 5.47
C GLN A 78 4.39 3.69 6.32
N GLN A 79 4.45 2.44 6.78
CA GLN A 79 5.52 1.96 7.65
C GLN A 79 6.84 1.79 6.89
N MET A 80 6.79 1.31 5.65
CA MET A 80 7.99 1.26 4.80
C MET A 80 8.58 2.65 4.59
N PHE A 81 7.73 3.65 4.32
CA PHE A 81 8.23 5.02 4.14
C PHE A 81 8.88 5.54 5.42
N GLY A 82 8.25 5.32 6.58
CA GLY A 82 8.81 5.72 7.87
C GLY A 82 10.18 5.08 8.13
N ALA A 83 10.31 3.77 7.88
CA ALA A 83 11.58 3.07 8.01
C ALA A 83 12.65 3.64 7.05
N VAL A 84 12.30 3.92 5.80
CA VAL A 84 13.20 4.54 4.81
C VAL A 84 13.62 5.94 5.24
N MET A 85 12.71 6.74 5.77
CA MET A 85 13.02 8.09 6.27
C MET A 85 14.04 8.06 7.41
N LYS A 86 13.88 7.14 8.36
CA LYS A 86 14.75 7.02 9.53
C LYS A 86 16.04 6.24 9.28
N THR A 87 16.22 5.69 8.09
CA THR A 87 17.45 4.97 7.71
C THR A 87 18.11 5.60 6.49
N TYR A 88 17.68 5.23 5.30
CA TYR A 88 18.25 5.69 4.03
C TYR A 88 18.28 7.23 3.92
N PHE A 89 17.16 7.89 4.21
CA PHE A 89 17.10 9.35 4.08
C PHE A 89 17.89 10.06 5.17
N ALA A 90 17.90 9.54 6.41
CA ALA A 90 18.75 10.04 7.48
C ALA A 90 20.23 9.99 7.09
N GLU A 91 20.68 8.86 6.50
CA GLU A 91 22.03 8.69 5.97
C GLU A 91 22.36 9.69 4.85
N LYS A 92 21.44 9.89 3.91
CA LYS A 92 21.59 10.89 2.83
C LYS A 92 21.69 12.32 3.33
N LEU A 93 20.99 12.64 4.42
CA LEU A 93 21.06 13.97 5.07
C LEU A 93 22.26 14.13 6.02
N GLY A 94 22.94 13.04 6.39
CA GLY A 94 23.99 13.06 7.40
C GLY A 94 23.49 13.42 8.80
N VAL A 95 22.25 13.04 9.15
CA VAL A 95 21.63 13.29 10.46
C VAL A 95 21.33 11.99 11.17
N SER A 96 21.21 12.05 12.50
CA SER A 96 20.77 10.89 13.27
C SER A 96 19.27 10.63 13.07
N PRO A 97 18.81 9.36 13.04
CA PRO A 97 17.40 8.99 12.86
C PRO A 97 16.43 9.68 13.83
N ASP A 98 16.84 9.93 15.07
CA ASP A 98 16.05 10.60 16.10
C ASP A 98 15.83 12.10 15.84
N GLN A 99 16.57 12.69 14.91
CA GLN A 99 16.37 14.05 14.43
C GLN A 99 15.30 14.16 13.34
N ILE A 100 14.79 13.04 12.85
CA ILE A 100 13.75 12.99 11.82
C ILE A 100 12.40 12.72 12.49
N PHE A 101 11.47 13.65 12.35
CA PHE A 101 10.07 13.47 12.72
C PHE A 101 9.24 13.18 11.48
N THR A 102 8.68 11.96 11.39
CA THR A 102 7.88 11.51 10.27
C THR A 102 6.40 11.70 10.54
N LEU A 103 5.74 12.51 9.71
CA LEU A 103 4.31 12.75 9.74
C LEU A 103 3.65 12.13 8.51
N SER A 104 2.82 11.12 8.72
CA SER A 104 2.04 10.49 7.66
C SER A 104 0.66 11.12 7.52
N ILE A 105 0.21 11.36 6.29
CA ILE A 105 -1.13 11.89 5.98
C ILE A 105 -1.89 10.84 5.19
N MET A 106 -2.96 10.30 5.79
CA MET A 106 -3.64 9.11 5.26
C MET A 106 -5.16 9.29 5.18
N PRO A 107 -5.82 8.68 4.19
CA PRO A 107 -7.29 8.67 4.12
C PRO A 107 -7.92 7.70 5.14
N CYS A 108 -7.17 7.23 6.11
CA CYS A 108 -7.47 6.07 6.95
C CYS A 108 -7.27 6.40 8.44
N VAL A 109 -8.28 6.14 9.27
CA VAL A 109 -8.19 6.27 10.74
C VAL A 109 -7.39 5.13 11.36
N ALA A 110 -7.50 3.91 10.81
CA ALA A 110 -6.81 2.74 11.34
C ALA A 110 -5.27 2.84 11.24
N LYS A 111 -4.74 3.69 10.34
CA LYS A 111 -3.31 3.98 10.24
C LYS A 111 -2.72 4.64 11.50
N LYS A 112 -3.55 5.31 12.31
CA LYS A 112 -3.15 5.80 13.63
C LYS A 112 -2.87 4.65 14.59
N GLY A 113 -3.75 3.64 14.60
CA GLY A 113 -3.54 2.45 15.42
C GLY A 113 -2.41 1.54 14.91
N GLU A 114 -2.17 1.50 13.59
CA GLU A 114 -1.01 0.79 13.04
C GLU A 114 0.30 1.38 13.56
N ARG A 115 0.41 2.69 13.57
CA ARG A 115 1.60 3.40 14.07
C ARG A 115 1.91 3.07 15.52
N GLU A 116 0.92 2.79 16.36
CA GLU A 116 1.08 2.48 17.78
C GLU A 116 1.54 1.03 18.06
N MET A 117 1.60 0.17 17.02
CA MET A 117 1.98 -1.24 17.20
C MET A 117 3.49 -1.36 17.44
N ASP A 118 3.88 -2.14 18.46
CA ASP A 118 5.29 -2.44 18.78
C ASP A 118 6.05 -3.10 17.62
N LEU A 119 5.33 -3.75 16.71
CA LEU A 119 5.87 -4.35 15.47
C LEU A 119 6.59 -3.34 14.56
N PHE A 120 6.29 -2.06 14.71
CA PHE A 120 6.83 -0.96 13.91
C PHE A 120 7.73 -0.04 14.74
N TYR A 121 8.30 -0.59 15.80
CA TYR A 121 9.33 0.05 16.59
C TYR A 121 10.70 -0.42 16.09
N GLY A 122 11.42 0.48 15.43
CA GLY A 122 12.75 0.17 14.89
C GLY A 122 13.86 0.33 15.94
N GLU A 123 14.91 -0.47 15.81
CA GLU A 123 16.09 -0.40 16.68
C GLU A 123 16.85 0.95 16.55
N TYR A 124 16.56 1.70 15.49
CA TYR A 124 17.29 2.93 15.15
C TYR A 124 16.79 4.21 15.84
N ALA A 125 15.49 4.39 16.07
CA ALA A 125 14.97 5.62 16.69
C ALA A 125 13.47 5.55 17.05
N GLY A 126 12.98 4.48 17.61
CA GLY A 126 11.59 4.35 18.00
C GLY A 126 10.68 3.93 16.84
N HIS A 127 9.46 4.45 16.77
CA HIS A 127 8.50 4.08 15.73
C HIS A 127 8.96 4.52 14.34
N ASP A 128 8.63 3.69 13.32
CA ASP A 128 8.84 4.03 11.91
C ASP A 128 8.17 5.37 11.56
N VAL A 129 6.97 5.60 12.06
CA VAL A 129 6.18 6.82 11.87
C VAL A 129 5.87 7.47 13.22
N ASP A 130 6.14 8.77 13.37
CA ASP A 130 5.95 9.47 14.64
C ASP A 130 4.53 9.97 14.84
N ALA A 131 3.86 10.38 13.77
CA ALA A 131 2.47 10.83 13.84
C ALA A 131 1.70 10.52 12.56
N VAL A 132 0.38 10.37 12.70
CA VAL A 132 -0.54 10.15 11.57
C VAL A 132 -1.68 11.13 11.63
N LEU A 133 -1.87 11.88 10.55
CA LEU A 133 -3.05 12.71 10.31
C LEU A 133 -3.95 12.08 9.25
N THR A 134 -5.25 12.23 9.44
CA THR A 134 -6.19 11.93 8.38
C THR A 134 -6.27 13.09 7.38
N THR A 135 -6.72 12.82 6.16
CA THR A 135 -6.97 13.87 5.15
C THR A 135 -7.89 14.97 5.70
N ARG A 136 -8.91 14.61 6.53
CA ARG A 136 -9.77 15.61 7.18
C ARG A 136 -9.06 16.48 8.21
N GLU A 137 -8.14 15.91 8.96
CA GLU A 137 -7.34 16.65 9.94
C GLU A 137 -6.36 17.60 9.24
N LEU A 138 -5.75 17.18 8.13
CA LEU A 138 -4.94 18.06 7.31
C LEU A 138 -5.74 19.27 6.81
N VAL A 139 -6.95 19.05 6.29
CA VAL A 139 -7.83 20.16 5.85
C VAL A 139 -8.11 21.13 7.00
N LYS A 140 -8.34 20.63 8.23
CA LYS A 140 -8.51 21.48 9.42
C LYS A 140 -7.25 22.27 9.74
N MET A 141 -6.07 21.65 9.68
CA MET A 141 -4.79 22.32 9.93
C MET A 141 -4.53 23.43 8.91
N ILE A 142 -4.75 23.19 7.61
CA ILE A 142 -4.60 24.20 6.55
C ILE A 142 -5.50 25.40 6.84
N ARG A 143 -6.76 25.16 7.24
CA ARG A 143 -7.71 26.23 7.62
C ARG A 143 -7.26 26.98 8.86
N SER A 144 -6.81 26.28 9.91
CA SER A 144 -6.31 26.89 11.14
C SER A 144 -5.05 27.72 10.93
N ALA A 145 -4.21 27.34 9.96
CA ALA A 145 -3.04 28.11 9.53
C ALA A 145 -3.41 29.31 8.62
N HIS A 146 -4.69 29.56 8.39
CA HIS A 146 -5.21 30.62 7.51
C HIS A 146 -4.64 30.60 6.09
N ILE A 147 -4.25 29.41 5.60
CA ILE A 147 -3.76 29.22 4.24
C ILE A 147 -4.95 29.17 3.28
N ARG A 148 -4.97 30.13 2.36
CA ARG A 148 -6.04 30.26 1.35
C ARG A 148 -5.75 29.34 0.16
N PRO A 149 -6.68 28.44 -0.25
CA PRO A 149 -6.47 27.49 -1.34
C PRO A 149 -6.19 28.14 -2.71
N ASP A 150 -6.72 29.34 -2.93
CA ASP A 150 -6.52 30.12 -4.17
C ASP A 150 -5.10 30.71 -4.30
N THR A 151 -4.38 30.82 -3.18
CA THR A 151 -2.98 31.29 -3.17
C THR A 151 -1.96 30.18 -3.31
N LEU A 152 -2.38 28.90 -3.29
CA LEU A 152 -1.50 27.75 -3.39
C LEU A 152 -1.04 27.53 -4.83
N VAL A 153 0.23 27.21 -5.00
CA VAL A 153 0.85 26.90 -6.28
C VAL A 153 1.21 25.41 -6.37
N GLU A 154 1.30 24.89 -7.59
CA GLU A 154 1.76 23.52 -7.81
C GLU A 154 3.29 23.47 -7.66
N ILE A 155 3.79 22.72 -6.71
CA ILE A 155 5.20 22.42 -6.53
C ILE A 155 5.43 20.90 -6.58
N PRO A 156 6.62 20.44 -7.02
CA PRO A 156 6.97 19.02 -6.96
C PRO A 156 7.17 18.56 -5.51
N GLY A 157 7.19 17.24 -5.29
CA GLY A 157 7.71 16.63 -4.08
C GLY A 157 9.22 16.80 -3.98
N ASP A 158 9.76 16.58 -2.79
CA ASP A 158 11.20 16.66 -2.54
C ASP A 158 11.93 15.41 -3.06
N SER A 159 13.21 15.58 -3.45
CA SER A 159 14.10 14.49 -3.84
C SER A 159 14.95 14.03 -2.65
N PRO A 160 15.47 12.78 -2.69
CA PRO A 160 15.08 11.67 -3.57
C PRO A 160 13.69 11.15 -3.22
N MET A 161 13.19 10.12 -3.86
CA MET A 161 11.90 9.47 -3.54
C MET A 161 10.67 10.31 -3.93
N HIS A 162 10.77 11.05 -5.03
CA HIS A 162 9.66 11.85 -5.56
C HIS A 162 8.93 11.16 -6.72
N ALA A 163 9.56 10.17 -7.35
CA ALA A 163 8.95 9.43 -8.45
C ALA A 163 7.91 8.44 -7.91
N GLY A 164 6.78 8.38 -8.58
CA GLY A 164 5.74 7.41 -8.36
C GLY A 164 5.26 6.83 -9.68
N THR A 165 4.69 5.63 -9.63
CA THR A 165 4.16 4.97 -10.82
C THR A 165 2.65 4.85 -10.81
N GLY A 166 2.07 4.52 -11.95
CA GLY A 166 0.66 4.16 -12.03
C GLY A 166 0.29 3.02 -11.08
N ALA A 167 1.17 2.03 -10.92
CA ALA A 167 0.99 0.93 -9.97
C ALA A 167 0.87 1.41 -8.52
N GLY A 168 1.73 2.31 -8.09
CA GLY A 168 1.63 2.91 -6.75
C GLY A 168 0.37 3.76 -6.56
N VAL A 169 -0.05 4.48 -7.60
CA VAL A 169 -1.27 5.30 -7.54
C VAL A 169 -2.54 4.47 -7.33
N ILE A 170 -2.68 3.32 -7.99
CA ILE A 170 -3.90 2.50 -7.89
C ILE A 170 -4.05 1.78 -6.55
N PHE A 171 -3.06 1.79 -5.67
CA PHE A 171 -3.10 1.21 -4.33
C PHE A 171 -4.30 1.66 -3.50
N GLY A 172 -4.79 2.86 -3.76
CA GLY A 172 -5.93 3.43 -3.06
C GLY A 172 -7.29 2.79 -3.39
N ALA A 173 -7.41 2.03 -4.47
CA ALA A 173 -8.65 1.39 -4.91
C ALA A 173 -8.59 -0.12 -4.71
N THR A 174 -9.73 -0.75 -4.40
CA THR A 174 -9.81 -2.23 -4.30
C THR A 174 -9.44 -2.87 -5.63
N GLY A 175 -8.59 -3.88 -5.57
CA GLY A 175 -7.99 -4.56 -6.73
C GLY A 175 -6.69 -3.89 -7.20
N GLY A 176 -6.37 -2.69 -6.71
CA GLY A 176 -5.19 -1.94 -7.15
C GLY A 176 -3.87 -2.53 -6.64
N VAL A 177 -3.82 -2.98 -5.41
CA VAL A 177 -2.64 -3.67 -4.85
C VAL A 177 -2.39 -4.97 -5.58
N MET A 178 -3.45 -5.77 -5.77
CA MET A 178 -3.39 -7.03 -6.52
C MET A 178 -2.89 -6.81 -7.94
N GLU A 179 -3.46 -5.85 -8.67
CA GLU A 179 -3.04 -5.54 -10.03
C GLU A 179 -1.58 -5.10 -10.09
N ALA A 180 -1.14 -4.22 -9.19
CA ALA A 180 0.23 -3.77 -9.11
C ALA A 180 1.21 -4.93 -8.83
N ALA A 181 0.87 -5.80 -7.88
CA ALA A 181 1.68 -6.97 -7.54
C ALA A 181 1.77 -7.96 -8.70
N LEU A 182 0.65 -8.25 -9.38
CA LEU A 182 0.62 -9.13 -10.55
C LEU A 182 1.45 -8.59 -11.72
N ARG A 183 1.44 -7.27 -11.94
CA ARG A 183 2.28 -6.62 -12.97
C ARG A 183 3.77 -6.89 -12.72
N THR A 184 4.22 -6.70 -11.49
CA THR A 184 5.63 -6.91 -11.11
C THR A 184 5.99 -8.40 -11.04
N ALA A 185 5.07 -9.26 -10.56
CA ALA A 185 5.26 -10.71 -10.58
C ALA A 185 5.40 -11.24 -12.01
N TYR A 186 4.59 -10.74 -12.95
CA TYR A 186 4.71 -11.09 -14.37
C TYR A 186 6.09 -10.74 -14.91
N PHE A 187 6.54 -9.50 -14.68
CA PHE A 187 7.88 -9.05 -15.11
C PHE A 187 8.98 -9.93 -14.52
N THR A 188 8.90 -10.25 -13.23
CA THR A 188 9.91 -11.08 -12.55
C THR A 188 9.99 -12.49 -13.13
N LEU A 189 8.85 -13.06 -13.54
CA LEU A 189 8.78 -14.42 -14.08
C LEU A 189 9.09 -14.49 -15.58
N LYS A 190 8.78 -13.44 -16.36
CA LYS A 190 8.89 -13.42 -17.82
C LYS A 190 10.05 -12.58 -18.35
N GLY A 191 10.58 -11.63 -17.57
CA GLY A 191 11.60 -10.67 -18.01
C GLY A 191 11.07 -9.57 -18.92
N GLU A 192 9.77 -9.47 -19.11
CA GLU A 192 9.09 -8.45 -19.93
C GLU A 192 7.83 -7.93 -19.22
N ASN A 193 7.40 -6.72 -19.56
CA ASN A 193 6.17 -6.14 -19.02
C ASN A 193 4.93 -6.88 -19.52
N PRO A 194 3.89 -7.02 -18.68
CA PRO A 194 2.63 -7.59 -19.14
C PRO A 194 1.95 -6.67 -20.17
N PRO A 195 1.07 -7.23 -21.05
CA PRO A 195 0.21 -6.41 -21.87
C PRO A 195 -0.56 -5.37 -21.05
N ALA A 196 -0.85 -4.23 -21.66
CA ALA A 196 -1.63 -3.19 -21.02
C ALA A 196 -2.96 -3.76 -20.50
N ASP A 197 -3.31 -3.44 -19.27
CA ASP A 197 -4.53 -3.90 -18.59
C ASP A 197 -4.72 -5.44 -18.50
N ALA A 198 -3.63 -6.22 -18.58
CA ALA A 198 -3.68 -7.69 -18.49
C ALA A 198 -4.39 -8.17 -17.21
N PHE A 199 -4.26 -7.41 -16.12
CA PHE A 199 -4.79 -7.77 -14.82
C PHE A 199 -5.99 -6.93 -14.36
N LYS A 200 -6.62 -6.17 -15.26
CA LYS A 200 -7.77 -5.30 -14.92
C LYS A 200 -9.00 -6.03 -14.35
N ALA A 201 -9.09 -7.35 -14.53
CA ALA A 201 -10.22 -8.14 -14.04
C ALA A 201 -10.35 -8.10 -12.49
N VAL A 202 -9.28 -7.80 -11.76
CA VAL A 202 -9.33 -7.63 -10.29
C VAL A 202 -9.82 -6.25 -9.85
N ARG A 203 -9.96 -5.28 -10.76
CA ARG A 203 -10.45 -3.95 -10.42
C ARG A 203 -11.91 -4.04 -9.99
N SER A 204 -12.25 -3.42 -8.87
CA SER A 204 -13.65 -3.30 -8.48
C SER A 204 -14.40 -2.50 -9.53
N GLY A 205 -15.28 -3.17 -10.26
CA GLY A 205 -16.02 -2.61 -11.42
C GLY A 205 -17.10 -1.57 -11.09
N GLY A 206 -17.13 -1.09 -9.88
CA GLY A 206 -18.16 -0.18 -9.39
C GLY A 206 -19.13 -0.88 -8.43
N PHE A 207 -20.01 -0.10 -7.77
CA PHE A 207 -21.08 -0.60 -6.91
C PHE A 207 -22.13 -1.35 -7.74
N GLN A 208 -21.88 -2.58 -8.03
CA GLN A 208 -22.97 -3.53 -8.18
C GLN A 208 -23.27 -4.06 -6.77
N GLU A 209 -24.50 -4.08 -6.37
CA GLU A 209 -24.98 -4.37 -5.00
C GLU A 209 -24.50 -5.69 -4.37
N ASN A 210 -23.72 -6.51 -5.08
CA ASN A 210 -23.15 -7.78 -4.62
C ASN A 210 -21.64 -7.95 -4.88
N ALA A 211 -20.91 -6.94 -5.35
CA ALA A 211 -19.53 -7.08 -5.79
C ALA A 211 -18.51 -6.69 -4.70
N GLY A 212 -18.64 -7.25 -3.51
CA GLY A 212 -17.62 -7.13 -2.47
C GLY A 212 -16.37 -7.97 -2.72
N VAL A 213 -16.42 -8.90 -3.66
CA VAL A 213 -15.32 -9.80 -4.05
C VAL A 213 -15.21 -9.81 -5.56
N GLN A 214 -13.98 -9.56 -6.06
CA GLN A 214 -13.62 -9.71 -7.48
C GLN A 214 -12.68 -10.90 -7.60
N GLU A 215 -13.13 -11.94 -8.29
CA GLU A 215 -12.36 -13.15 -8.53
C GLU A 215 -11.81 -13.11 -9.94
N ALA A 216 -10.56 -13.53 -10.12
CA ALA A 216 -9.95 -13.63 -11.44
C ALA A 216 -8.94 -14.79 -11.51
N GLU A 217 -8.84 -15.39 -12.66
CA GLU A 217 -7.79 -16.35 -13.01
C GLU A 217 -6.87 -15.72 -14.05
N PHE A 218 -5.56 -15.86 -13.84
CA PHE A 218 -4.55 -15.36 -14.76
C PHE A 218 -3.58 -16.47 -15.13
N ALA A 219 -3.05 -16.40 -16.35
CA ALA A 219 -1.97 -17.25 -16.81
C ALA A 219 -0.70 -16.44 -17.01
N ILE A 220 0.38 -16.84 -16.35
CA ILE A 220 1.72 -16.31 -16.55
C ILE A 220 2.61 -17.45 -17.07
N GLY A 221 2.67 -17.61 -18.39
CA GLY A 221 3.23 -18.82 -19.00
C GLY A 221 2.40 -20.05 -18.64
N ASP A 222 3.05 -21.06 -18.07
CA ASP A 222 2.39 -22.30 -17.63
C ASP A 222 1.79 -22.20 -16.22
N ILE A 223 2.02 -21.08 -15.53
CA ILE A 223 1.52 -20.84 -14.19
C ILE A 223 0.08 -20.30 -14.28
N LYS A 224 -0.85 -20.98 -13.61
CA LYS A 224 -2.23 -20.50 -13.43
C LYS A 224 -2.37 -19.95 -12.01
N LEU A 225 -2.82 -18.72 -11.88
CA LEU A 225 -3.03 -18.03 -10.62
C LEU A 225 -4.52 -17.74 -10.42
N ARG A 226 -5.06 -18.11 -9.27
CA ARG A 226 -6.40 -17.75 -8.81
C ARG A 226 -6.30 -16.65 -7.78
N THR A 227 -6.96 -15.56 -8.02
CA THR A 227 -6.86 -14.36 -7.17
C THR A 227 -8.24 -13.86 -6.78
N ALA A 228 -8.30 -13.18 -5.63
CA ALA A 228 -9.49 -12.46 -5.22
C ALA A 228 -9.11 -11.10 -4.63
N ALA A 229 -9.85 -10.06 -4.98
CA ALA A 229 -9.78 -8.75 -4.34
C ALA A 229 -11.11 -8.50 -3.61
N VAL A 230 -11.04 -8.31 -2.30
CA VAL A 230 -12.23 -8.16 -1.45
C VAL A 230 -12.23 -6.83 -0.72
N SER A 231 -13.38 -6.17 -0.67
CA SER A 231 -13.58 -4.95 0.11
C SER A 231 -14.77 -5.07 1.07
N GLY A 232 -14.58 -4.48 2.26
CA GLY A 232 -15.53 -4.57 3.36
C GLY A 232 -15.37 -5.84 4.20
N LEU A 233 -15.23 -5.68 5.52
CA LEU A 233 -14.95 -6.80 6.44
C LEU A 233 -16.07 -7.84 6.51
N GLY A 234 -17.32 -7.49 6.19
CA GLY A 234 -18.42 -8.45 6.06
C GLY A 234 -18.23 -9.41 4.91
N ASN A 235 -17.78 -8.92 3.75
CA ASN A 235 -17.43 -9.73 2.59
C ASN A 235 -16.20 -10.58 2.88
N THR A 236 -15.18 -9.98 3.51
CA THR A 236 -13.97 -10.69 3.94
C THR A 236 -14.29 -11.86 4.85
N ARG A 237 -15.18 -11.67 5.84
CA ARG A 237 -15.61 -12.76 6.73
C ARG A 237 -16.21 -13.93 5.95
N ARG A 238 -17.10 -13.65 5.00
CA ARG A 238 -17.71 -14.69 4.15
C ARG A 238 -16.66 -15.44 3.32
N LEU A 239 -15.75 -14.71 2.70
CA LEU A 239 -14.67 -15.29 1.90
C LEU A 239 -13.76 -16.21 2.74
N LEU A 240 -13.33 -15.76 3.94
CA LEU A 240 -12.51 -16.57 4.84
C LEU A 240 -13.22 -17.87 5.27
N GLN A 241 -14.51 -17.80 5.57
CA GLN A 241 -15.31 -18.98 5.90
C GLN A 241 -15.45 -19.95 4.73
N GLN A 242 -15.55 -19.47 3.49
CA GLN A 242 -15.56 -20.32 2.30
C GLN A 242 -14.20 -20.99 2.07
N ILE A 243 -13.09 -20.24 2.22
CA ILE A 243 -11.73 -20.81 2.17
C ILE A 243 -11.55 -21.88 3.25
N GLU A 244 -12.03 -21.61 4.47
CA GLU A 244 -11.92 -22.55 5.60
C GLU A 244 -12.67 -23.86 5.34
N ARG A 245 -13.86 -23.79 4.75
CA ARG A 245 -14.65 -24.96 4.37
C ARG A 245 -14.17 -25.67 3.11
N GLY A 246 -13.11 -25.14 2.45
CA GLY A 246 -12.61 -25.69 1.17
C GLY A 246 -13.55 -25.48 -0.01
N GLU A 247 -14.51 -24.55 0.08
CA GLU A 247 -15.47 -24.23 -0.99
C GLU A 247 -14.82 -23.45 -2.14
N VAL A 248 -13.79 -22.64 -1.82
CA VAL A 248 -13.02 -21.85 -2.77
C VAL A 248 -11.54 -21.95 -2.47
N HIS A 249 -10.72 -21.79 -3.50
CA HIS A 249 -9.26 -21.77 -3.38
C HIS A 249 -8.68 -20.62 -4.20
N TYR A 250 -7.75 -19.89 -3.59
CA TYR A 250 -6.98 -18.82 -4.21
C TYR A 250 -5.50 -18.97 -3.87
N ASP A 251 -4.65 -18.38 -4.69
CA ASP A 251 -3.20 -18.27 -4.45
C ASP A 251 -2.85 -16.96 -3.78
N PHE A 252 -3.56 -15.87 -4.16
CA PHE A 252 -3.32 -14.54 -3.62
C PHE A 252 -4.64 -13.79 -3.43
N VAL A 253 -4.81 -13.15 -2.27
CA VAL A 253 -6.03 -12.41 -1.90
C VAL A 253 -5.70 -11.02 -1.40
N GLU A 254 -6.22 -9.99 -2.08
CA GLU A 254 -6.21 -8.63 -1.58
C GLU A 254 -7.39 -8.39 -0.65
N VAL A 255 -7.16 -7.80 0.52
CA VAL A 255 -8.22 -7.42 1.45
C VAL A 255 -8.16 -5.94 1.83
N MET A 256 -9.24 -5.22 1.53
CA MET A 256 -9.47 -3.85 1.96
C MET A 256 -10.64 -3.79 2.96
N ALA A 257 -10.39 -3.25 4.17
CA ALA A 257 -11.44 -3.12 5.19
C ALA A 257 -12.55 -2.17 4.79
N CYS A 258 -12.22 -1.11 4.06
CA CYS A 258 -13.19 -0.10 3.61
C CYS A 258 -13.80 -0.48 2.25
N PRO A 259 -15.12 -0.31 2.06
CA PRO A 259 -15.74 -0.46 0.75
C PRO A 259 -15.07 0.43 -0.31
N GLY A 260 -14.71 -0.15 -1.44
CA GLY A 260 -14.01 0.54 -2.53
C GLY A 260 -12.51 0.76 -2.31
N GLY A 261 -11.95 0.40 -1.14
CA GLY A 261 -10.54 0.59 -0.78
C GLY A 261 -10.28 1.87 0.01
N CYS A 262 -9.02 2.32 0.05
CA CYS A 262 -8.60 3.51 0.80
C CYS A 262 -9.26 4.81 0.31
N VAL A 263 -9.68 4.87 -0.93
CA VAL A 263 -10.49 5.98 -1.49
C VAL A 263 -11.82 6.19 -0.76
N GLY A 264 -12.37 5.13 -0.15
CA GLY A 264 -13.54 5.15 0.76
C GLY A 264 -13.16 5.18 2.24
N GLY A 265 -11.89 5.46 2.56
CA GLY A 265 -11.37 5.40 3.92
C GLY A 265 -12.02 6.38 4.89
N GLY A 266 -12.16 5.98 6.16
CA GLY A 266 -12.79 6.77 7.22
C GLY A 266 -12.10 8.10 7.56
N GLY A 267 -10.91 8.37 7.01
CA GLY A 267 -10.19 9.65 7.11
C GLY A 267 -10.44 10.62 5.96
N GLN A 268 -11.19 10.21 4.93
CA GLN A 268 -11.55 11.06 3.80
C GLN A 268 -12.56 12.17 4.19
N PRO A 269 -12.58 13.32 3.50
CA PRO A 269 -13.61 14.33 3.67
C PRO A 269 -15.01 13.76 3.42
N ILE A 270 -15.96 14.18 4.26
CA ILE A 270 -17.38 13.83 4.15
C ILE A 270 -18.05 14.86 3.24
N HIS A 271 -18.90 14.40 2.33
CA HIS A 271 -19.64 15.21 1.38
C HIS A 271 -21.13 14.88 1.48
N ASP A 272 -21.88 15.63 2.24
CA ASP A 272 -23.35 15.68 2.35
C ASP A 272 -24.11 14.36 2.08
N GLY A 273 -23.57 13.22 2.55
CA GLY A 273 -24.12 11.89 2.36
C GLY A 273 -23.80 11.21 1.03
N GLU A 274 -23.04 11.85 0.15
CA GLU A 274 -22.60 11.24 -1.11
C GLU A 274 -21.46 10.25 -0.89
N GLU A 275 -21.58 9.05 -1.49
CA GLU A 275 -20.51 8.05 -1.54
C GLU A 275 -19.59 8.31 -2.73
N LEU A 276 -18.36 8.76 -2.46
CA LEU A 276 -17.41 9.15 -3.49
C LEU A 276 -16.30 8.11 -3.78
N ALA A 277 -16.30 6.96 -3.10
CA ALA A 277 -15.23 5.97 -3.26
C ALA A 277 -15.02 5.56 -4.72
N PHE A 278 -16.11 5.33 -5.48
CA PHE A 278 -16.00 4.97 -6.89
C PHE A 278 -15.49 6.09 -7.78
N ALA A 279 -16.01 7.29 -7.58
CA ALA A 279 -15.56 8.43 -8.37
C ALA A 279 -14.06 8.66 -8.17
N ARG A 280 -13.58 8.49 -6.94
CA ARG A 280 -12.16 8.56 -6.59
C ARG A 280 -11.37 7.40 -7.17
N GLY A 281 -11.86 6.16 -7.06
CA GLY A 281 -11.22 4.96 -7.62
C GLY A 281 -11.05 5.06 -9.14
N ARG A 282 -12.09 5.48 -9.87
CA ARG A 282 -12.00 5.71 -11.32
C ARG A 282 -10.93 6.76 -11.68
N LYS A 283 -10.77 7.81 -10.85
CA LYS A 283 -9.70 8.80 -11.05
C LYS A 283 -8.31 8.19 -10.89
N LEU A 284 -8.11 7.31 -9.88
CA LEU A 284 -6.81 6.62 -9.70
C LEU A 284 -6.47 5.74 -10.91
N TYR A 285 -7.42 4.95 -11.42
CA TYR A 285 -7.19 4.15 -12.63
C TYR A 285 -6.96 5.02 -13.88
N ALA A 286 -7.61 6.16 -13.97
CA ALA A 286 -7.37 7.10 -15.07
C ALA A 286 -5.99 7.78 -14.97
N LEU A 287 -5.47 7.99 -13.77
CA LEU A 287 -4.11 8.48 -13.55
C LEU A 287 -3.08 7.40 -13.92
N ASP A 288 -3.28 6.14 -13.50
CA ASP A 288 -2.44 5.01 -13.91
C ASP A 288 -2.37 4.89 -15.44
N ALA A 289 -3.52 4.95 -16.12
CA ALA A 289 -3.57 4.83 -17.58
C ALA A 289 -2.81 5.95 -18.32
N LYS A 290 -2.58 7.09 -17.68
CA LYS A 290 -1.86 8.25 -18.22
C LYS A 290 -0.46 8.41 -17.65
N ALA A 291 -0.05 7.55 -16.72
CA ALA A 291 1.26 7.64 -16.11
C ALA A 291 2.36 7.28 -17.11
N ASP A 292 3.43 8.06 -17.14
CA ASP A 292 4.61 7.80 -17.96
C ASP A 292 5.27 6.48 -17.55
N ILE A 293 5.28 6.18 -16.25
CA ILE A 293 5.77 4.94 -15.67
C ILE A 293 4.60 4.23 -15.00
N ARG A 294 4.24 3.04 -15.48
CA ARG A 294 3.11 2.28 -14.97
C ARG A 294 3.47 1.15 -14.01
N TYR A 295 4.73 0.77 -13.92
CA TYR A 295 5.19 -0.43 -13.22
C TYR A 295 6.16 -0.07 -12.10
N SER A 296 5.96 -0.62 -10.91
CA SER A 296 6.79 -0.33 -9.73
C SER A 296 8.26 -0.66 -9.93
N HIS A 297 8.57 -1.75 -10.66
CA HIS A 297 9.94 -2.16 -10.99
C HIS A 297 10.65 -1.25 -12.00
N GLU A 298 9.94 -0.32 -12.64
CA GLU A 298 10.49 0.71 -13.54
C GLU A 298 10.73 2.04 -12.83
N ASN A 299 10.23 2.22 -11.60
CA ASN A 299 10.43 3.44 -10.84
C ASN A 299 11.93 3.70 -10.61
N PRO A 300 12.50 4.83 -11.08
CA PRO A 300 13.93 5.11 -10.95
C PRO A 300 14.37 5.23 -9.49
N ASP A 301 13.55 5.83 -8.62
CA ASP A 301 13.88 6.00 -7.21
C ASP A 301 13.85 4.66 -6.45
N ILE A 302 13.00 3.71 -6.89
CA ILE A 302 13.01 2.34 -6.38
C ILE A 302 14.28 1.60 -6.81
N ARG A 303 14.70 1.76 -8.06
CA ARG A 303 15.96 1.17 -8.54
C ARG A 303 17.16 1.74 -7.79
N GLU A 304 17.17 3.05 -7.55
CA GLU A 304 18.23 3.74 -6.81
C GLU A 304 18.32 3.23 -5.37
N ILE A 305 17.21 3.17 -4.63
CA ILE A 305 17.26 2.73 -3.22
C ILE A 305 17.69 1.26 -3.09
N TYR A 306 17.35 0.41 -4.06
CA TYR A 306 17.86 -0.97 -4.05
C TYR A 306 19.34 -1.01 -4.36
N SER A 307 19.83 -0.27 -5.36
CA SER A 307 21.27 -0.27 -5.70
C SER A 307 22.12 0.31 -4.58
N ASP A 308 21.67 1.37 -3.94
CA ASP A 308 22.43 2.12 -2.96
C ASP A 308 22.34 1.55 -1.55
N PHE A 309 21.20 0.96 -1.18
CA PHE A 309 20.92 0.68 0.21
C PHE A 309 20.46 -0.74 0.52
N PHE A 310 19.44 -1.25 -0.18
CA PHE A 310 18.87 -2.58 0.11
C PHE A 310 19.53 -3.74 -0.64
N GLY A 311 20.17 -3.48 -1.77
CA GLY A 311 20.72 -4.47 -2.67
C GLY A 311 19.67 -5.08 -3.60
N LYS A 312 18.71 -5.81 -3.07
CA LYS A 312 17.61 -6.44 -3.81
C LYS A 312 16.40 -6.66 -2.93
N PRO A 313 15.20 -6.86 -3.52
CA PRO A 313 14.02 -7.27 -2.75
C PRO A 313 14.28 -8.52 -1.92
N MET A 314 13.69 -8.59 -0.74
CA MET A 314 13.85 -9.68 0.24
C MET A 314 15.31 -9.95 0.64
N SER A 315 16.24 -8.99 0.44
CA SER A 315 17.58 -9.06 1.03
C SER A 315 17.50 -9.03 2.56
N HIS A 316 18.56 -9.41 3.25
CA HIS A 316 18.59 -9.36 4.72
C HIS A 316 18.26 -7.96 5.24
N LYS A 317 18.84 -6.89 4.65
CA LYS A 317 18.58 -5.49 5.05
C LYS A 317 17.16 -5.06 4.74
N ALA A 318 16.63 -5.42 3.56
CA ALA A 318 15.24 -5.17 3.21
C ALA A 318 14.29 -5.90 4.16
N HIS A 319 14.56 -7.16 4.48
CA HIS A 319 13.74 -7.94 5.40
C HIS A 319 13.71 -7.32 6.80
N MET A 320 14.83 -6.87 7.33
CA MET A 320 14.91 -6.23 8.66
C MET A 320 14.14 -4.92 8.74
N LEU A 321 14.11 -4.13 7.66
CA LEU A 321 13.54 -2.78 7.69
C LEU A 321 12.13 -2.69 7.09
N LEU A 322 11.82 -3.53 6.11
CA LEU A 322 10.59 -3.44 5.31
C LEU A 322 9.58 -4.56 5.58
N HIS A 323 9.95 -5.57 6.40
CA HIS A 323 9.05 -6.66 6.74
C HIS A 323 8.75 -6.70 8.24
N THR A 324 7.70 -7.42 8.59
CA THR A 324 7.27 -7.65 9.97
C THR A 324 6.62 -9.02 10.12
N GLU A 325 6.76 -9.60 11.30
CA GLU A 325 6.14 -10.86 11.64
C GLU A 325 4.82 -10.59 12.37
N HIS A 326 3.71 -10.55 11.64
CA HIS A 326 2.38 -10.23 12.17
C HIS A 326 1.91 -11.15 13.32
N TRP A 327 2.49 -12.35 13.46
CA TRP A 327 2.19 -13.30 14.54
C TRP A 327 2.98 -13.03 15.83
N LYS A 328 4.03 -12.25 15.80
CA LYS A 328 4.73 -11.78 16.99
C LYS A 328 3.92 -10.65 17.62
N ASN A 329 3.65 -10.75 18.90
CA ASN A 329 2.87 -9.80 19.71
C ASN A 329 1.36 -9.79 19.38
N ASN A 330 0.64 -10.68 20.07
CA ASN A 330 -0.80 -10.59 20.29
C ASN A 330 -1.07 -9.87 21.61
#